data_a8b8b540ad350db3aa555071f057856d
#
_entry.id   a8b8b540ad350db3aa555071f057856d
#
_cell.length_a   1.000
_cell.length_b   1.000
_cell.length_c   1.000
_cell.angle_alpha   90.00
_cell.angle_beta   90.00
_cell.angle_gamma   90.00
#
_symmetry.space_group_name_H-M   'P 1'
#
loop_
_entity.id
_entity.type
_entity.pdbx_description
1 polymer ?
#
loop_
_entity_poly.entity_id
_entity_poly.type
_entity_poly.pdbx_seq_one_letter_code
_entity_poly.pdbx_strand_id
1 'polypeptide(L)'
;MSVLVNKNSKVIVQGFTGSEGTFHAEQMIAYGTNVVGGITPNKGGQTHLGKPVFNTVADAVKATGADVSIIFVPPAFAADAIMEAAEAGIKVIITITEGIPVSDMVKVAAYIKNRDCRLIGPNCPGVITPEEAKVGIMPGFIFKKGHVGIVSKSGTLTYEAADQIVRQGLGITTAIGIGGDPIIGTTTKEAVELLMNDPETHCIVMIGEIGGQLEPEAARWIKANGNKKPVVSFIAGETAPKGRTMGHAGAIVGGAEDTAEAKKRILRECGVHVVDSPAKIGEKVKEIMSK
;
A
#
# COMPACT_ATOMS: atom_id res chain seq x y z
N MET A 1 -13.03 -4.58 -11.83
CA MET A 1 -12.50 -5.60 -10.87
C MET A 1 -11.53 -4.86 -9.96
N SER A 2 -11.63 -5.05 -8.66
CA SER A 2 -10.71 -4.43 -7.70
C SER A 2 -9.32 -5.04 -7.80
N VAL A 3 -8.32 -4.23 -7.57
CA VAL A 3 -6.91 -4.63 -7.56
C VAL A 3 -6.54 -5.07 -6.14
N LEU A 4 -5.90 -6.24 -5.99
CA LEU A 4 -5.38 -6.82 -4.75
C LEU A 4 -6.46 -7.34 -3.76
N VAL A 5 -7.41 -6.51 -3.33
CA VAL A 5 -8.41 -6.87 -2.32
C VAL A 5 -9.82 -6.46 -2.76
N ASN A 6 -10.81 -7.27 -2.44
CA ASN A 6 -12.21 -7.04 -2.78
C ASN A 6 -13.15 -7.66 -1.72
N LYS A 7 -14.46 -7.55 -1.93
CA LYS A 7 -15.48 -8.10 -1.02
C LYS A 7 -15.40 -9.62 -0.79
N ASN A 8 -14.74 -10.37 -1.67
CA ASN A 8 -14.59 -11.81 -1.56
C ASN A 8 -13.27 -12.21 -0.87
N SER A 9 -12.34 -11.28 -0.70
CA SER A 9 -11.06 -11.52 -0.04
C SER A 9 -11.29 -11.99 1.40
N LYS A 10 -10.68 -13.11 1.77
CA LYS A 10 -10.75 -13.69 3.12
C LYS A 10 -9.51 -13.29 3.91
N VAL A 11 -9.70 -12.35 4.83
CA VAL A 11 -8.60 -11.70 5.55
C VAL A 11 -8.37 -12.35 6.91
N ILE A 12 -7.11 -12.68 7.19
CA ILE A 12 -6.63 -13.03 8.54
C ILE A 12 -5.71 -11.94 9.09
N VAL A 13 -5.73 -11.77 10.41
CA VAL A 13 -4.96 -10.75 11.12
C VAL A 13 -3.87 -11.40 11.96
N GLN A 14 -2.60 -11.15 11.66
CA GLN A 14 -1.48 -11.56 12.52
C GLN A 14 -1.23 -10.51 13.60
N GLY A 15 -1.06 -10.92 14.84
CA GLY A 15 -1.08 -10.05 16.00
C GLY A 15 -2.50 -9.71 16.47
N PHE A 16 -3.49 -10.56 16.18
CA PHE A 16 -4.92 -10.32 16.28
C PHE A 16 -5.40 -9.88 17.66
N THR A 17 -4.84 -10.44 18.74
CA THR A 17 -5.23 -10.12 20.12
C THR A 17 -4.37 -9.02 20.76
N GLY A 18 -3.44 -8.42 20.01
CA GLY A 18 -2.69 -7.24 20.44
C GLY A 18 -3.55 -5.98 20.30
N SER A 19 -3.13 -4.87 20.91
CA SER A 19 -3.87 -3.59 20.89
C SER A 19 -4.16 -3.12 19.47
N GLU A 20 -3.11 -3.01 18.64
CA GLU A 20 -3.22 -2.55 17.24
C GLU A 20 -4.03 -3.54 16.38
N GLY A 21 -3.73 -4.84 16.52
CA GLY A 21 -4.45 -5.89 15.80
C GLY A 21 -5.93 -5.90 16.12
N THR A 22 -6.30 -5.76 17.40
CA THR A 22 -7.70 -5.67 17.84
C THR A 22 -8.39 -4.44 17.28
N PHE A 23 -7.82 -3.26 17.53
CA PHE A 23 -8.41 -1.99 17.09
C PHE A 23 -8.66 -1.94 15.58
N HIS A 24 -7.63 -2.27 14.80
CA HIS A 24 -7.76 -2.20 13.34
C HIS A 24 -8.62 -3.33 12.76
N ALA A 25 -8.65 -4.51 13.39
CA ALA A 25 -9.57 -5.57 12.99
C ALA A 25 -11.03 -5.17 13.22
N GLU A 26 -11.36 -4.53 14.33
CA GLU A 26 -12.69 -3.95 14.56
C GLU A 26 -13.09 -2.97 13.48
N GLN A 27 -12.17 -2.06 13.11
CA GLN A 27 -12.40 -1.07 12.05
C GLN A 27 -12.56 -1.71 10.67
N MET A 28 -11.83 -2.79 10.38
CA MET A 28 -11.98 -3.55 9.13
C MET A 28 -13.33 -4.28 9.09
N ILE A 29 -13.72 -4.94 10.18
CA ILE A 29 -15.01 -5.63 10.29
C ILE A 29 -16.16 -4.63 10.16
N ALA A 30 -16.09 -3.48 10.85
CA ALA A 30 -17.09 -2.42 10.77
C ALA A 30 -17.21 -1.83 9.36
N TYR A 31 -16.13 -1.81 8.59
CA TYR A 31 -16.12 -1.38 7.19
C TYR A 31 -16.78 -2.41 6.25
N GLY A 32 -16.97 -3.64 6.69
CA GLY A 32 -17.51 -4.74 5.88
C GLY A 32 -16.44 -5.67 5.28
N THR A 33 -15.18 -5.52 5.67
CA THR A 33 -14.11 -6.42 5.27
C THR A 33 -14.35 -7.82 5.84
N ASN A 34 -14.22 -8.84 5.01
CA ASN A 34 -14.41 -10.23 5.41
C ASN A 34 -13.21 -10.77 6.20
N VAL A 35 -13.09 -10.33 7.46
CA VAL A 35 -12.12 -10.88 8.40
C VAL A 35 -12.62 -12.25 8.87
N VAL A 36 -11.90 -13.31 8.55
CA VAL A 36 -12.30 -14.70 8.82
C VAL A 36 -11.62 -15.30 10.05
N GLY A 37 -10.61 -14.66 10.61
CA GLY A 37 -9.90 -15.11 11.81
C GLY A 37 -8.63 -14.31 12.05
N GLY A 38 -7.83 -14.72 13.02
CA GLY A 38 -6.54 -14.12 13.27
C GLY A 38 -5.57 -15.07 13.96
N ILE A 39 -4.31 -14.65 13.99
CA ILE A 39 -3.20 -15.42 14.52
C ILE A 39 -2.63 -14.71 15.76
N THR A 40 -2.55 -15.44 16.85
CA THR A 40 -1.76 -15.08 18.03
C THR A 40 -1.20 -16.38 18.61
N PRO A 41 0.11 -16.60 18.56
CA PRO A 41 0.73 -17.81 19.11
C PRO A 41 0.32 -18.06 20.57
N ASN A 42 0.08 -19.31 20.91
CA ASN A 42 -0.38 -19.78 22.23
C ASN A 42 -1.81 -19.33 22.63
N LYS A 43 -2.58 -18.75 21.73
CA LYS A 43 -4.00 -18.38 21.93
C LYS A 43 -4.95 -19.11 20.97
N GLY A 44 -4.46 -20.08 20.23
CA GLY A 44 -5.27 -20.91 19.35
C GLY A 44 -6.45 -21.59 20.09
N GLY A 45 -7.60 -21.67 19.42
CA GLY A 45 -8.84 -22.20 20.00
C GLY A 45 -9.70 -21.16 20.75
N GLN A 46 -9.18 -19.95 20.98
CA GLN A 46 -9.97 -18.85 21.54
C GLN A 46 -10.81 -18.17 20.44
N THR A 47 -11.78 -17.37 20.89
CA THR A 47 -12.55 -16.47 20.04
C THR A 47 -12.21 -15.03 20.40
N HIS A 48 -11.94 -14.19 19.40
CA HIS A 48 -11.68 -12.75 19.56
C HIS A 48 -12.45 -11.97 18.50
N LEU A 49 -13.15 -10.89 18.88
CA LEU A 49 -14.05 -10.13 18.00
C LEU A 49 -15.05 -11.03 17.23
N GLY A 50 -15.52 -12.10 17.85
CA GLY A 50 -16.41 -13.08 17.23
C GLY A 50 -15.77 -13.95 16.14
N LYS A 51 -14.43 -13.94 16.01
CA LYS A 51 -13.66 -14.70 15.03
C LYS A 51 -12.71 -15.68 15.71
N PRO A 52 -12.41 -16.84 15.09
CA PRO A 52 -11.46 -17.80 15.64
C PRO A 52 -10.03 -17.26 15.68
N VAL A 53 -9.29 -17.64 16.72
CA VAL A 53 -7.87 -17.38 16.86
C VAL A 53 -7.10 -18.68 16.64
N PHE A 54 -6.05 -18.60 15.83
CA PHE A 54 -5.16 -19.71 15.49
C PHE A 54 -3.75 -19.48 16.03
N ASN A 55 -2.98 -20.55 16.17
CA ASN A 55 -1.57 -20.46 16.55
C ASN A 55 -0.67 -20.17 15.35
N THR A 56 -1.05 -20.64 14.15
CA THR A 56 -0.26 -20.52 12.93
C THR A 56 -1.11 -20.02 11.75
N VAL A 57 -0.46 -19.43 10.75
CA VAL A 57 -1.10 -19.03 9.50
C VAL A 57 -1.60 -20.25 8.73
N ALA A 58 -0.84 -21.36 8.74
CA ALA A 58 -1.23 -22.59 8.06
C ALA A 58 -2.54 -23.16 8.61
N ASP A 59 -2.72 -23.18 9.94
CA ASP A 59 -3.98 -23.62 10.56
C ASP A 59 -5.15 -22.72 10.17
N ALA A 60 -4.91 -21.40 10.15
CA ALA A 60 -5.93 -20.42 9.75
C ALA A 60 -6.35 -20.60 8.29
N VAL A 61 -5.40 -20.74 7.36
CA VAL A 61 -5.65 -20.98 5.94
C VAL A 61 -6.43 -22.28 5.73
N LYS A 62 -6.01 -23.36 6.38
CA LYS A 62 -6.70 -24.67 6.31
C LYS A 62 -8.15 -24.59 6.80
N ALA A 63 -8.41 -23.86 7.87
CA ALA A 63 -9.73 -23.75 8.47
C ALA A 63 -10.67 -22.78 7.74
N THR A 64 -10.16 -21.69 7.17
CA THR A 64 -10.96 -20.58 6.64
C THR A 64 -10.86 -20.39 5.13
N GLY A 65 -9.81 -20.90 4.52
CA GLY A 65 -9.45 -20.62 3.12
C GLY A 65 -9.00 -19.17 2.92
N ALA A 66 -8.35 -18.57 3.92
CA ALA A 66 -7.84 -17.20 3.84
C ALA A 66 -6.82 -17.04 2.69
N ASP A 67 -6.94 -15.94 1.97
CA ASP A 67 -6.09 -15.56 0.84
C ASP A 67 -5.33 -14.23 1.05
N VAL A 68 -5.71 -13.47 2.08
CA VAL A 68 -5.08 -12.20 2.47
C VAL A 68 -4.66 -12.26 3.93
N SER A 69 -3.44 -11.82 4.23
CA SER A 69 -2.93 -11.64 5.60
C SER A 69 -2.54 -10.19 5.84
N ILE A 70 -2.99 -9.63 6.95
CA ILE A 70 -2.51 -8.32 7.44
C ILE A 70 -1.72 -8.50 8.73
N ILE A 71 -0.59 -7.81 8.86
CA ILE A 71 0.42 -8.02 9.91
C ILE A 71 0.56 -6.77 10.78
N PHE A 72 0.28 -6.95 12.08
CA PHE A 72 0.42 -5.95 13.15
C PHE A 72 1.39 -6.42 14.26
N VAL A 73 2.20 -7.43 13.99
CA VAL A 73 3.16 -7.92 14.99
C VAL A 73 4.33 -6.93 15.19
N PRO A 74 5.00 -6.94 16.35
CA PRO A 74 6.17 -6.09 16.59
C PRO A 74 7.29 -6.31 15.56
N PRO A 75 8.15 -5.30 15.30
CA PRO A 75 9.17 -5.34 14.25
C PRO A 75 10.09 -6.56 14.29
N ALA A 76 10.46 -7.01 15.50
CA ALA A 76 11.35 -8.17 15.67
C ALA A 76 10.77 -9.51 15.16
N PHE A 77 9.45 -9.59 14.98
CA PHE A 77 8.74 -10.80 14.55
C PHE A 77 8.07 -10.65 13.18
N ALA A 78 8.08 -9.44 12.61
CA ALA A 78 7.33 -9.16 11.39
C ALA A 78 7.90 -9.87 10.17
N ALA A 79 9.21 -10.01 10.05
CA ALA A 79 9.83 -10.75 8.97
C ALA A 79 9.41 -12.23 8.96
N ASP A 80 9.41 -12.88 10.12
CA ASP A 80 8.96 -14.27 10.27
C ASP A 80 7.46 -14.39 9.93
N ALA A 81 6.65 -13.44 10.38
CA ALA A 81 5.21 -13.39 10.08
C ALA A 81 4.93 -13.26 8.57
N ILE A 82 5.73 -12.48 7.84
CA ILE A 82 5.64 -12.37 6.37
C ILE A 82 5.99 -13.70 5.71
N MET A 83 7.11 -14.32 6.12
CA MET A 83 7.57 -15.59 5.54
C MET A 83 6.59 -16.73 5.85
N GLU A 84 6.04 -16.79 7.06
CA GLU A 84 5.00 -17.75 7.45
C GLU A 84 3.75 -17.61 6.57
N ALA A 85 3.28 -16.38 6.32
CA ALA A 85 2.13 -16.14 5.45
C ALA A 85 2.41 -16.59 4.00
N ALA A 86 3.60 -16.30 3.49
CA ALA A 86 4.01 -16.73 2.15
C ALA A 86 4.11 -18.26 2.03
N GLU A 87 4.64 -18.93 3.06
CA GLU A 87 4.72 -20.41 3.12
C GLU A 87 3.35 -21.07 3.18
N ALA A 88 2.42 -20.47 3.93
CA ALA A 88 1.04 -20.95 4.04
C ALA A 88 0.19 -20.73 2.78
N GLY A 89 0.73 -20.10 1.72
CA GLY A 89 0.06 -19.90 0.44
C GLY A 89 -0.84 -18.67 0.37
N ILE A 90 -0.70 -17.72 1.29
CA ILE A 90 -1.38 -16.41 1.24
C ILE A 90 -0.97 -15.66 -0.03
N LYS A 91 -1.94 -15.12 -0.76
CA LYS A 91 -1.72 -14.44 -2.04
C LYS A 91 -1.35 -12.97 -1.87
N VAL A 92 -1.96 -12.27 -0.90
CA VAL A 92 -1.67 -10.87 -0.60
C VAL A 92 -1.30 -10.73 0.88
N ILE A 93 -0.09 -10.27 1.12
CA ILE A 93 0.46 -10.05 2.46
C ILE A 93 0.62 -8.55 2.64
N ILE A 94 -0.01 -7.98 3.66
CA ILE A 94 0.03 -6.54 3.94
C ILE A 94 0.69 -6.34 5.30
N THR A 95 1.83 -5.64 5.34
CA THR A 95 2.61 -5.44 6.56
C THR A 95 2.57 -3.98 6.97
N ILE A 96 1.84 -3.70 8.07
CA ILE A 96 1.68 -2.35 8.61
C ILE A 96 2.92 -1.96 9.42
N THR A 97 3.54 -2.92 10.07
CA THR A 97 4.67 -2.75 10.99
C THR A 97 5.77 -1.87 10.41
N GLU A 98 6.15 -0.84 11.17
CA GLU A 98 7.31 0.02 10.95
C GLU A 98 8.51 -0.46 11.77
N GLY A 99 9.72 -0.17 11.30
CA GLY A 99 10.96 -0.43 12.04
C GLY A 99 11.47 -1.87 11.94
N ILE A 100 11.06 -2.61 10.94
CA ILE A 100 11.64 -3.93 10.64
C ILE A 100 13.10 -3.73 10.20
N PRO A 101 14.08 -4.44 10.78
CA PRO A 101 15.47 -4.33 10.36
C PRO A 101 15.67 -4.58 8.87
N VAL A 102 16.45 -3.74 8.21
CA VAL A 102 16.77 -3.88 6.77
C VAL A 102 17.34 -5.26 6.44
N SER A 103 18.21 -5.79 7.31
CA SER A 103 18.78 -7.16 7.17
C SER A 103 17.72 -8.25 7.11
N ASP A 104 16.62 -8.08 7.83
CA ASP A 104 15.53 -9.06 7.86
C ASP A 104 14.65 -8.91 6.62
N MET A 105 14.40 -7.68 6.16
CA MET A 105 13.70 -7.44 4.89
C MET A 105 14.48 -7.92 3.67
N VAL A 106 15.83 -7.94 3.70
CA VAL A 106 16.66 -8.60 2.66
C VAL A 106 16.34 -10.10 2.59
N LYS A 107 16.25 -10.77 3.76
CA LYS A 107 15.87 -12.20 3.83
C LYS A 107 14.46 -12.43 3.31
N VAL A 108 13.50 -11.59 3.73
CA VAL A 108 12.11 -11.64 3.26
C VAL A 108 12.05 -11.50 1.74
N ALA A 109 12.70 -10.49 1.17
CA ALA A 109 12.71 -10.26 -0.28
C ALA A 109 13.26 -11.47 -1.06
N ALA A 110 14.35 -12.08 -0.57
CA ALA A 110 14.91 -13.30 -1.16
C ALA A 110 13.94 -14.48 -1.04
N TYR A 111 13.28 -14.63 0.12
CA TYR A 111 12.36 -15.72 0.41
C TYR A 111 11.10 -15.70 -0.45
N ILE A 112 10.48 -14.51 -0.65
CA ILE A 112 9.23 -14.37 -1.39
C ILE A 112 9.41 -14.29 -2.91
N LYS A 113 10.62 -14.05 -3.40
CA LYS A 113 10.94 -13.78 -4.82
C LYS A 113 10.33 -14.79 -5.81
N ASN A 114 10.30 -16.07 -5.45
CA ASN A 114 9.82 -17.15 -6.30
C ASN A 114 8.50 -17.76 -5.79
N ARG A 115 7.80 -17.08 -4.90
CA ARG A 115 6.51 -17.53 -4.37
C ARG A 115 5.37 -16.77 -5.03
N ASP A 116 4.23 -17.43 -5.17
CA ASP A 116 3.01 -16.84 -5.71
C ASP A 116 2.28 -16.03 -4.64
N CYS A 117 2.94 -15.00 -4.16
CA CYS A 117 2.39 -14.03 -3.22
C CYS A 117 2.88 -12.61 -3.55
N ARG A 118 2.12 -11.62 -3.12
CA ARG A 118 2.48 -10.20 -3.22
C ARG A 118 2.53 -9.56 -1.84
N LEU A 119 3.67 -8.97 -1.51
CA LEU A 119 3.87 -8.21 -0.28
C LEU A 119 3.61 -6.72 -0.53
N ILE A 120 2.76 -6.10 0.29
CA ILE A 120 2.53 -4.66 0.38
C ILE A 120 3.12 -4.16 1.70
N GLY A 121 3.94 -3.12 1.64
CA GLY A 121 4.74 -2.67 2.79
C GLY A 121 6.12 -3.33 2.82
N PRO A 122 6.79 -3.29 3.98
CA PRO A 122 6.34 -2.84 5.30
C PRO A 122 6.17 -1.32 5.43
N ASN A 123 5.83 -0.87 6.67
CA ASN A 123 5.63 0.54 6.98
C ASN A 123 4.64 1.21 6.02
N CYS A 124 3.46 0.65 5.91
CA CYS A 124 2.44 1.09 4.96
C CYS A 124 1.05 1.21 5.62
N PRO A 125 0.13 2.01 5.05
CA PRO A 125 -1.24 2.12 5.57
C PRO A 125 -2.16 0.98 5.10
N GLY A 126 -1.69 0.09 4.24
CA GLY A 126 -2.47 -1.00 3.67
C GLY A 126 -3.07 -0.70 2.30
N VAL A 127 -4.18 -1.36 2.00
CA VAL A 127 -4.92 -1.27 0.74
C VAL A 127 -6.41 -1.07 1.03
N ILE A 128 -7.07 -0.20 0.26
CA ILE A 128 -8.52 -0.04 0.32
C ILE A 128 -9.12 -0.04 -1.09
N THR A 129 -10.15 -0.85 -1.29
CA THR A 129 -11.09 -0.80 -2.41
C THR A 129 -12.42 -0.29 -1.86
N PRO A 130 -12.80 0.96 -2.13
CA PRO A 130 -13.97 1.57 -1.53
C PRO A 130 -15.25 0.76 -1.78
N GLU A 131 -16.08 0.62 -0.73
CA GLU A 131 -17.33 -0.17 -0.70
C GLU A 131 -17.13 -1.69 -0.83
N GLU A 132 -15.89 -2.18 -0.91
CA GLU A 132 -15.59 -3.61 -1.02
C GLU A 132 -14.76 -4.14 0.14
N ALA A 133 -13.57 -3.60 0.35
CA ALA A 133 -12.67 -4.05 1.43
C ALA A 133 -11.67 -2.95 1.82
N LYS A 134 -11.46 -2.84 3.11
CA LYS A 134 -10.36 -2.09 3.71
C LYS A 134 -9.46 -3.08 4.44
N VAL A 135 -8.21 -3.24 3.99
CA VAL A 135 -7.21 -4.08 4.64
C VAL A 135 -6.04 -3.20 5.05
N GLY A 136 -6.09 -2.69 6.26
CA GLY A 136 -5.14 -1.71 6.75
C GLY A 136 -5.74 -0.70 7.72
N ILE A 137 -5.00 0.41 7.89
CA ILE A 137 -5.29 1.48 8.84
C ILE A 137 -5.97 2.71 8.21
N MET A 138 -6.19 2.71 6.90
CA MET A 138 -6.79 3.83 6.18
C MET A 138 -8.17 4.20 6.75
N PRO A 139 -8.50 5.51 6.93
CA PRO A 139 -9.80 5.95 7.40
C PRO A 139 -10.86 5.77 6.30
N GLY A 140 -11.63 4.69 6.36
CA GLY A 140 -12.55 4.28 5.28
C GLY A 140 -13.58 5.35 4.86
N PHE A 141 -13.95 6.25 5.78
CA PHE A 141 -14.99 7.27 5.54
C PHE A 141 -14.60 8.37 4.55
N ILE A 142 -13.30 8.56 4.28
CA ILE A 142 -12.84 9.54 3.28
C ILE A 142 -12.79 8.97 1.86
N PHE A 143 -12.92 7.66 1.70
CA PHE A 143 -12.85 7.00 0.41
C PHE A 143 -14.26 6.72 -0.14
N LYS A 144 -14.51 7.13 -1.37
CA LYS A 144 -15.74 6.80 -2.12
C LYS A 144 -15.36 6.08 -3.40
N LYS A 145 -16.21 5.15 -3.82
CA LYS A 145 -16.03 4.41 -5.07
C LYS A 145 -16.03 5.34 -6.29
N GLY A 146 -15.13 5.09 -7.23
CA GLY A 146 -15.00 5.84 -8.47
C GLY A 146 -13.90 5.28 -9.37
N HIS A 147 -13.19 6.16 -10.10
CA HIS A 147 -12.32 5.77 -11.20
C HIS A 147 -10.86 6.23 -11.07
N VAL A 148 -10.42 6.65 -9.89
CA VAL A 148 -9.04 7.09 -9.64
C VAL A 148 -8.30 6.05 -8.81
N GLY A 149 -7.20 5.52 -9.33
CA GLY A 149 -6.28 4.70 -8.57
C GLY A 149 -5.26 5.55 -7.79
N ILE A 150 -4.87 5.15 -6.60
CA ILE A 150 -3.83 5.84 -5.81
C ILE A 150 -2.71 4.86 -5.47
N VAL A 151 -1.46 5.25 -5.75
CA VAL A 151 -0.24 4.60 -5.27
C VAL A 151 0.56 5.59 -4.46
N SER A 152 0.92 5.25 -3.23
CA SER A 152 1.61 6.20 -2.36
C SER A 152 2.60 5.52 -1.41
N LYS A 153 3.73 6.15 -1.18
CA LYS A 153 4.64 5.81 -0.09
C LYS A 153 4.14 6.34 1.27
N SER A 154 3.40 7.45 1.25
CA SER A 154 2.94 8.15 2.45
C SER A 154 1.50 7.81 2.78
N GLY A 155 1.24 7.37 4.01
CA GLY A 155 -0.13 7.19 4.51
C GLY A 155 -0.91 8.49 4.54
N THR A 156 -0.36 9.53 5.15
CA THR A 156 -1.01 10.84 5.33
C THR A 156 -1.37 11.50 4.01
N LEU A 157 -0.42 11.52 3.05
CA LEU A 157 -0.68 12.10 1.73
C LEU A 157 -1.66 11.27 0.89
N THR A 158 -1.76 9.96 1.15
CA THR A 158 -2.82 9.12 0.57
C THR A 158 -4.20 9.60 1.00
N TYR A 159 -4.36 9.91 2.30
CA TYR A 159 -5.62 10.38 2.85
C TYR A 159 -5.98 11.76 2.33
N GLU A 160 -5.03 12.66 2.27
CA GLU A 160 -5.18 14.01 1.72
C GLU A 160 -5.61 13.97 0.24
N ALA A 161 -4.94 13.17 -0.58
CA ALA A 161 -5.28 13.01 -1.99
C ALA A 161 -6.69 12.41 -2.17
N ALA A 162 -7.03 11.38 -1.39
CA ALA A 162 -8.34 10.73 -1.46
C ALA A 162 -9.47 11.71 -1.12
N ASP A 163 -9.33 12.49 -0.03
CA ASP A 163 -10.30 13.50 0.39
C ASP A 163 -10.49 14.59 -0.69
N GLN A 164 -9.40 15.10 -1.25
CA GLN A 164 -9.45 16.07 -2.34
C GLN A 164 -10.18 15.53 -3.57
N ILE A 165 -9.87 14.30 -4.01
CA ILE A 165 -10.51 13.65 -5.15
C ILE A 165 -12.01 13.52 -4.92
N VAL A 166 -12.41 13.08 -3.72
CA VAL A 166 -13.82 12.92 -3.34
C VAL A 166 -14.53 14.26 -3.29
N ARG A 167 -13.91 15.33 -2.77
CA ARG A 167 -14.46 16.70 -2.78
C ARG A 167 -14.65 17.26 -4.18
N GLN A 168 -13.90 16.81 -5.17
CA GLN A 168 -14.09 17.16 -6.58
C GLN A 168 -15.24 16.39 -7.25
N GLY A 169 -16.00 15.59 -6.50
CA GLY A 169 -17.09 14.76 -7.01
C GLY A 169 -16.62 13.51 -7.76
N LEU A 170 -15.36 13.13 -7.56
CA LEU A 170 -14.76 11.91 -8.09
C LEU A 170 -14.69 10.84 -7.00
N GLY A 171 -14.13 9.67 -7.34
CA GLY A 171 -13.94 8.60 -6.37
C GLY A 171 -12.77 7.69 -6.75
N ILE A 172 -12.50 6.72 -5.90
CA ILE A 172 -11.30 5.89 -5.94
C ILE A 172 -11.67 4.45 -6.32
N THR A 173 -10.89 3.83 -7.23
CA THR A 173 -10.97 2.40 -7.52
C THR A 173 -10.26 1.59 -6.45
N THR A 174 -8.98 1.88 -6.25
CA THR A 174 -8.14 1.25 -5.22
C THR A 174 -7.06 2.23 -4.79
N ALA A 175 -6.83 2.35 -3.49
CA ALA A 175 -5.66 3.04 -2.95
C ALA A 175 -4.69 2.01 -2.35
N ILE A 176 -3.44 2.06 -2.80
CA ILE A 176 -2.36 1.16 -2.42
C ILE A 176 -1.27 1.97 -1.72
N GLY A 177 -1.11 1.76 -0.42
CA GLY A 177 0.02 2.28 0.32
C GLY A 177 1.18 1.30 0.24
N ILE A 178 2.26 1.65 -0.43
CA ILE A 178 3.40 0.73 -0.66
C ILE A 178 4.47 0.79 0.43
N GLY A 179 4.41 1.82 1.30
CA GLY A 179 5.36 2.00 2.40
C GLY A 179 6.57 2.87 2.07
N GLY A 180 7.22 3.36 3.11
CA GLY A 180 8.37 4.30 3.05
C GLY A 180 9.72 3.67 3.43
N ASP A 181 9.79 2.36 3.62
CA ASP A 181 11.03 1.67 3.98
C ASP A 181 11.96 1.49 2.76
N PRO A 182 13.28 1.34 2.97
CA PRO A 182 14.23 1.13 1.88
C PRO A 182 14.00 -0.14 1.07
N ILE A 183 13.48 -1.20 1.71
CA ILE A 183 13.13 -2.47 1.08
C ILE A 183 11.65 -2.72 1.30
N ILE A 184 10.88 -2.64 0.23
CA ILE A 184 9.44 -2.86 0.20
C ILE A 184 9.10 -4.04 -0.72
N GLY A 185 7.95 -4.66 -0.50
CA GLY A 185 7.53 -5.84 -1.26
C GLY A 185 7.03 -5.53 -2.66
N THR A 186 6.26 -4.46 -2.81
CA THR A 186 5.70 -4.01 -4.10
C THR A 186 6.20 -2.61 -4.40
N THR A 187 6.87 -2.45 -5.53
CA THR A 187 7.43 -1.17 -5.99
C THR A 187 6.34 -0.24 -6.54
N THR A 188 6.67 1.06 -6.64
CA THR A 188 5.78 2.05 -7.28
C THR A 188 5.39 1.62 -8.70
N LYS A 189 6.36 1.13 -9.50
CA LYS A 189 6.13 0.63 -10.85
C LYS A 189 5.11 -0.51 -10.86
N GLU A 190 5.29 -1.53 -10.02
CA GLU A 190 4.39 -2.69 -9.97
C GLU A 190 2.98 -2.32 -9.54
N ALA A 191 2.84 -1.42 -8.58
CA ALA A 191 1.53 -0.92 -8.16
C ALA A 191 0.85 -0.08 -9.24
N VAL A 192 1.59 0.78 -9.95
CA VAL A 192 1.10 1.51 -11.12
C VAL A 192 0.67 0.56 -12.23
N GLU A 193 1.45 -0.49 -12.51
CA GLU A 193 1.13 -1.51 -13.52
C GLU A 193 -0.20 -2.21 -13.22
N LEU A 194 -0.46 -2.56 -11.96
CA LEU A 194 -1.74 -3.12 -11.55
C LEU A 194 -2.91 -2.19 -11.87
N LEU A 195 -2.80 -0.91 -11.54
CA LEU A 195 -3.83 0.10 -11.81
C LEU A 195 -3.96 0.44 -13.31
N MET A 196 -2.86 0.42 -14.06
CA MET A 196 -2.89 0.59 -15.53
C MET A 196 -3.67 -0.53 -16.21
N ASN A 197 -3.62 -1.75 -15.67
CA ASN A 197 -4.32 -2.92 -16.22
C ASN A 197 -5.75 -3.07 -15.68
N ASP A 198 -6.14 -2.31 -14.67
CA ASP A 198 -7.51 -2.32 -14.13
C ASP A 198 -8.46 -1.51 -15.03
N PRO A 199 -9.48 -2.13 -15.64
CA PRO A 199 -10.38 -1.43 -16.56
C PRO A 199 -11.23 -0.35 -15.88
N GLU A 200 -11.44 -0.41 -14.57
CA GLU A 200 -12.22 0.59 -13.82
C GLU A 200 -11.39 1.82 -13.45
N THR A 201 -10.08 1.72 -13.48
CA THR A 201 -9.17 2.85 -13.20
C THR A 201 -8.97 3.68 -14.47
N HIS A 202 -9.36 4.96 -14.45
CA HIS A 202 -9.23 5.88 -15.58
C HIS A 202 -8.11 6.91 -15.40
N CYS A 203 -7.73 7.21 -14.17
CA CYS A 203 -6.61 8.09 -13.82
C CYS A 203 -5.86 7.52 -12.62
N ILE A 204 -4.56 7.75 -12.55
CA ILE A 204 -3.73 7.29 -11.42
C ILE A 204 -3.11 8.49 -10.72
N VAL A 205 -3.14 8.50 -9.39
CA VAL A 205 -2.36 9.40 -8.55
C VAL A 205 -1.17 8.65 -7.98
N MET A 206 0.03 9.13 -8.24
CA MET A 206 1.29 8.56 -7.79
C MET A 206 1.98 9.54 -6.84
N ILE A 207 2.07 9.19 -5.56
CA ILE A 207 2.69 10.02 -4.53
C ILE A 207 4.01 9.38 -4.10
N GLY A 208 5.08 10.12 -4.33
CA GLY A 208 6.43 9.73 -3.98
C GLY A 208 7.11 10.77 -3.07
N GLU A 209 8.39 10.54 -2.86
CA GLU A 209 9.23 11.37 -2.00
C GLU A 209 10.68 11.34 -2.49
N ILE A 210 11.54 12.14 -1.86
CA ILE A 210 12.98 12.09 -2.08
C ILE A 210 13.56 10.71 -1.75
N GLY A 211 14.70 10.38 -2.32
CA GLY A 211 15.40 9.11 -2.10
C GLY A 211 14.99 7.99 -3.03
N GLY A 212 15.95 7.19 -3.44
CA GLY A 212 15.79 6.06 -4.35
C GLY A 212 15.26 6.42 -5.74
N GLN A 213 14.94 5.42 -6.55
CA GLN A 213 14.59 5.58 -7.96
C GLN A 213 13.20 5.01 -8.34
N LEU A 214 12.36 4.67 -7.36
CA LEU A 214 11.10 3.97 -7.60
C LEU A 214 10.11 4.78 -8.48
N GLU A 215 10.00 6.10 -8.26
CA GLU A 215 9.11 6.95 -9.05
C GLU A 215 9.67 7.21 -10.46
N PRO A 216 10.98 7.52 -10.66
CA PRO A 216 11.59 7.55 -12.00
C PRO A 216 11.45 6.26 -12.78
N GLU A 217 11.63 5.10 -12.15
CA GLU A 217 11.45 3.79 -12.79
C GLU A 217 10.00 3.59 -13.25
N ALA A 218 9.04 3.93 -12.39
CA ALA A 218 7.62 3.89 -12.73
C ALA A 218 7.30 4.83 -13.92
N ALA A 219 7.84 6.05 -13.92
CA ALA A 219 7.60 7.02 -14.97
C ALA A 219 8.18 6.55 -16.33
N ARG A 220 9.39 6.00 -16.34
CA ARG A 220 9.99 5.42 -17.55
C ARG A 220 9.18 4.24 -18.09
N TRP A 221 8.68 3.39 -17.20
CA TRP A 221 7.78 2.28 -17.56
C TRP A 221 6.46 2.79 -18.16
N ILE A 222 5.83 3.81 -17.56
CA ILE A 222 4.60 4.44 -18.06
C ILE A 222 4.82 4.94 -19.50
N LYS A 223 5.89 5.68 -19.73
CA LYS A 223 6.26 6.19 -21.07
C LYS A 223 6.48 5.06 -22.08
N ALA A 224 7.24 4.03 -21.69
CA ALA A 224 7.54 2.88 -22.55
C ALA A 224 6.28 2.07 -22.92
N ASN A 225 5.24 2.11 -22.10
CA ASN A 225 3.95 1.43 -22.31
C ASN A 225 2.87 2.35 -22.90
N GLY A 226 3.25 3.51 -23.45
CA GLY A 226 2.39 4.38 -24.24
C GLY A 226 1.41 5.25 -23.46
N ASN A 227 1.67 5.52 -22.19
CA ASN A 227 0.86 6.43 -21.34
C ASN A 227 -0.66 6.13 -21.42
N LYS A 228 -1.03 4.87 -21.32
CA LYS A 228 -2.41 4.39 -21.54
C LYS A 228 -3.48 5.08 -20.71
N LYS A 229 -3.09 5.54 -19.52
CA LYS A 229 -3.95 6.30 -18.61
C LYS A 229 -3.17 7.50 -18.08
N PRO A 230 -3.80 8.66 -17.87
CA PRO A 230 -3.12 9.81 -17.29
C PRO A 230 -2.67 9.51 -15.85
N VAL A 231 -1.49 10.00 -15.51
CA VAL A 231 -0.90 9.89 -14.17
C VAL A 231 -0.64 11.28 -13.64
N VAL A 232 -1.19 11.59 -12.46
CA VAL A 232 -0.89 12.80 -11.66
C VAL A 232 0.08 12.42 -10.58
N SER A 233 1.14 13.19 -10.37
CA SER A 233 2.14 12.88 -9.33
C SER A 233 2.50 14.08 -8.47
N PHE A 234 2.78 13.79 -7.22
CA PHE A 234 3.41 14.70 -6.27
C PHE A 234 4.65 14.03 -5.66
N ILE A 235 5.74 14.78 -5.52
CA ILE A 235 6.99 14.33 -4.88
C ILE A 235 7.26 15.17 -3.64
N ALA A 236 7.23 14.55 -2.47
CA ALA A 236 7.49 15.20 -1.19
C ALA A 236 8.99 15.38 -0.95
N GLY A 237 9.34 16.35 -0.09
CA GLY A 237 10.70 16.56 0.41
C GLY A 237 11.54 17.58 -0.38
N GLU A 238 10.92 18.52 -1.13
CA GLU A 238 11.63 19.56 -1.91
C GLU A 238 12.58 20.41 -1.07
N THR A 239 12.21 20.70 0.17
CA THR A 239 13.02 21.49 1.11
C THR A 239 13.90 20.65 2.04
N ALA A 240 13.99 19.34 1.80
CA ALA A 240 14.74 18.45 2.66
C ALA A 240 16.25 18.71 2.57
N PRO A 241 16.96 18.82 3.70
CA PRO A 241 18.41 18.96 3.71
C PRO A 241 19.07 17.66 3.23
N LYS A 242 20.17 17.80 2.46
CA LYS A 242 20.94 16.65 1.98
C LYS A 242 21.48 15.78 3.12
N GLY A 243 21.45 14.48 2.95
CA GLY A 243 22.04 13.51 3.88
C GLY A 243 21.25 13.30 5.18
N ARG A 244 20.01 13.84 5.27
CA ARG A 244 19.12 13.57 6.40
C ARG A 244 17.91 12.76 5.94
N THR A 245 17.52 11.82 6.78
CA THR A 245 16.27 11.06 6.61
C THR A 245 15.09 11.94 7.00
N MET A 246 14.04 11.96 6.17
CA MET A 246 12.87 12.82 6.34
C MET A 246 11.61 11.97 6.55
N GLY A 247 11.32 11.61 7.79
CA GLY A 247 10.15 10.81 8.16
C GLY A 247 10.34 9.33 7.88
N HIS A 248 10.39 8.92 6.63
CA HIS A 248 10.61 7.54 6.22
C HIS A 248 12.10 7.20 6.14
N ALA A 249 12.45 5.95 6.48
CA ALA A 249 13.84 5.47 6.41
C ALA A 249 14.41 5.50 4.98
N GLY A 250 13.57 5.33 3.96
CA GLY A 250 13.94 5.45 2.55
C GLY A 250 13.98 6.88 2.00
N ALA A 251 13.47 7.87 2.73
CA ALA A 251 13.41 9.27 2.31
C ALA A 251 14.73 10.03 2.65
N ILE A 252 15.79 9.68 1.95
CA ILE A 252 17.13 10.28 2.09
C ILE A 252 17.72 10.58 0.72
N VAL A 253 18.26 11.78 0.54
CA VAL A 253 18.99 12.17 -0.70
C VAL A 253 20.41 11.64 -0.64
N GLY A 254 20.68 10.57 -1.37
CA GLY A 254 22.02 9.98 -1.51
C GLY A 254 22.79 10.50 -2.73
N GLY A 255 22.08 10.94 -3.78
CA GLY A 255 22.66 11.39 -5.04
C GLY A 255 21.86 12.51 -5.70
N ALA A 256 22.37 13.02 -6.83
CA ALA A 256 21.74 14.12 -7.58
C ALA A 256 20.36 13.74 -8.16
N GLU A 257 20.18 12.48 -8.50
CA GLU A 257 18.93 11.95 -9.10
C GLU A 257 17.86 11.63 -8.05
N ASP A 258 18.19 11.64 -6.75
CA ASP A 258 17.28 11.30 -5.65
C ASP A 258 16.54 12.52 -5.09
N THR A 259 16.83 13.71 -5.59
CA THR A 259 16.15 14.94 -5.17
C THR A 259 14.74 15.03 -5.72
N ALA A 260 13.87 15.79 -5.03
CA ALA A 260 12.51 16.01 -5.52
C ALA A 260 12.50 16.68 -6.92
N GLU A 261 13.40 17.66 -7.13
CA GLU A 261 13.54 18.37 -8.41
C GLU A 261 13.92 17.42 -9.56
N ALA A 262 14.94 16.57 -9.36
CA ALA A 262 15.38 15.62 -10.37
C ALA A 262 14.25 14.63 -10.71
N LYS A 263 13.57 14.08 -9.70
CA LYS A 263 12.42 13.20 -9.91
C LYS A 263 11.29 13.90 -10.66
N LYS A 264 10.87 15.10 -10.24
CA LYS A 264 9.83 15.89 -10.93
C LYS A 264 10.17 16.12 -12.40
N ARG A 265 11.44 16.45 -12.71
CA ARG A 265 11.91 16.62 -14.10
C ARG A 265 11.71 15.32 -14.89
N ILE A 266 12.20 14.20 -14.40
CA ILE A 266 12.09 12.88 -15.07
C ILE A 266 10.61 12.51 -15.29
N LEU A 267 9.77 12.72 -14.29
CA LEU A 267 8.34 12.45 -14.39
C LEU A 267 7.69 13.26 -15.51
N ARG A 268 7.97 14.59 -15.60
CA ARG A 268 7.46 15.47 -16.66
C ARG A 268 7.95 15.03 -18.04
N GLU A 269 9.21 14.66 -18.20
CA GLU A 269 9.78 14.13 -19.43
C GLU A 269 9.15 12.80 -19.88
N CYS A 270 8.60 12.06 -18.93
CA CYS A 270 7.86 10.82 -19.18
C CYS A 270 6.35 11.03 -19.41
N GLY A 271 5.86 12.27 -19.42
CA GLY A 271 4.44 12.57 -19.66
C GLY A 271 3.54 12.46 -18.43
N VAL A 272 4.14 12.40 -17.24
CA VAL A 272 3.39 12.43 -15.96
C VAL A 272 3.05 13.88 -15.59
N HIS A 273 1.81 14.12 -15.17
CA HIS A 273 1.34 15.45 -14.72
C HIS A 273 1.78 15.71 -13.29
N VAL A 274 2.88 16.45 -13.12
CA VAL A 274 3.44 16.76 -11.80
C VAL A 274 2.82 18.02 -11.23
N VAL A 275 2.31 17.94 -9.99
CA VAL A 275 1.88 19.09 -9.19
C VAL A 275 2.96 19.48 -8.18
N ASP A 276 3.11 20.78 -7.92
CA ASP A 276 4.14 21.31 -7.01
C ASP A 276 3.64 21.43 -5.55
N SER A 277 2.33 21.30 -5.34
CA SER A 277 1.71 21.27 -4.02
C SER A 277 0.78 20.07 -3.88
N PRO A 278 0.81 19.35 -2.76
CA PRO A 278 -0.09 18.24 -2.53
C PRO A 278 -1.56 18.70 -2.51
N ALA A 279 -1.84 19.94 -2.12
CA ALA A 279 -3.18 20.55 -2.13
C ALA A 279 -3.79 20.70 -3.54
N LYS A 280 -3.01 20.48 -4.60
CA LYS A 280 -3.46 20.60 -5.99
C LYS A 280 -3.74 19.27 -6.68
N ILE A 281 -3.60 18.16 -5.97
CA ILE A 281 -3.79 16.82 -6.55
C ILE A 281 -5.23 16.66 -7.06
N GLY A 282 -6.23 16.93 -6.22
CA GLY A 282 -7.64 16.76 -6.59
C GLY A 282 -8.08 17.65 -7.75
N GLU A 283 -7.68 18.92 -7.77
CA GLU A 283 -7.96 19.85 -8.86
C GLU A 283 -7.36 19.35 -10.18
N LYS A 284 -6.11 18.88 -10.15
CA LYS A 284 -5.42 18.38 -11.35
C LYS A 284 -6.05 17.10 -11.89
N VAL A 285 -6.44 16.18 -11.02
CA VAL A 285 -7.19 14.98 -11.40
C VAL A 285 -8.51 15.37 -12.08
N LYS A 286 -9.27 16.32 -11.49
CA LYS A 286 -10.53 16.80 -12.05
C LYS A 286 -10.33 17.42 -13.43
N GLU A 287 -9.33 18.30 -13.59
CA GLU A 287 -8.99 18.91 -14.88
C GLU A 287 -8.76 17.86 -15.98
N ILE A 288 -8.00 16.81 -15.65
CA ILE A 288 -7.62 15.77 -16.61
C ILE A 288 -8.80 14.87 -16.96
N MET A 289 -9.61 14.49 -15.98
CA MET A 289 -10.76 13.59 -16.18
C MET A 289 -11.98 14.27 -16.80
N SER A 290 -11.97 15.61 -16.91
CA SER A 290 -13.04 16.38 -17.57
C SER A 290 -12.79 16.63 -19.06
N LYS A 291 -11.63 16.23 -19.58
CA LYS A 291 -11.25 16.29 -21.01
C LYS A 291 -11.62 15.00 -21.71
#